data_d82c436edc4ac37ce4d788ce1a1fdb6a
#
_entry.id   d82c436edc4ac37ce4d788ce1a1fdb6a
#
_cell.length_a   1.000
_cell.length_b   1.000
_cell.length_c   1.000
_cell.angle_alpha   90.00
_cell.angle_beta   90.00
_cell.angle_gamma   90.00
#
_symmetry.space_group_name_H-M   'P 1'
#
loop_
_entity.id
_entity.type
_entity.pdbx_description
1 polymer ?
#
loop_
_entity_poly.entity_id
_entity_poly.type
_entity_poly.pdbx_seq_one_letter_code
_entity_poly.pdbx_strand_id
1 'polypeptide(L)'
;AEQFTNIQSSLISAERIFDILDNSADMEDIEIGKKVDAVRGEIEFRNVWFAYDEENWVLKGVSFKVLPGQTMAIVGDTGSGKTTVISLLARFYKIQKGEILIDGRNIETFNLASLRRLVAVVMQDVFLFSGNIGYNIRLNEESISDEDIDRAVQTVHAGDFIQSLPCGIQSPVSERGCTFSAGQRQLIAFAR
;
A
#
# COMPACT_ATOMS: atom_id res chain seq x y z
N ALA A 1 39.17 -21.05 -20.27
CA ALA A 1 38.86 -20.26 -19.03
C ALA A 1 37.61 -19.41 -19.19
N GLU A 2 37.46 -18.62 -20.26
CA GLU A 2 36.32 -17.73 -20.50
C GLU A 2 34.94 -18.43 -20.55
N GLN A 3 34.88 -19.59 -21.27
CA GLN A 3 33.61 -20.34 -21.34
C GLN A 3 33.16 -20.87 -19.99
N PHE A 4 34.07 -21.26 -19.12
CA PHE A 4 33.76 -21.74 -17.77
C PHE A 4 33.20 -20.60 -16.89
N THR A 5 33.80 -19.42 -17.01
CA THR A 5 33.31 -18.23 -16.28
C THR A 5 31.93 -17.81 -16.76
N ASN A 6 31.64 -17.87 -18.04
CA ASN A 6 30.32 -17.57 -18.61
C ASN A 6 29.26 -18.59 -18.15
N ILE A 7 29.61 -19.87 -18.06
CA ILE A 7 28.68 -20.88 -17.52
C ILE A 7 28.39 -20.63 -16.06
N GLN A 8 29.40 -20.30 -15.22
CA GLN A 8 29.21 -20.01 -13.81
C GLN A 8 28.31 -18.76 -13.62
N SER A 9 28.54 -17.68 -14.37
CA SER A 9 27.71 -16.47 -14.26
C SER A 9 26.26 -16.72 -14.69
N SER A 10 26.06 -17.57 -15.71
CA SER A 10 24.73 -17.96 -16.16
C SER A 10 24.00 -18.83 -15.12
N LEU A 11 24.70 -19.74 -14.45
CA LEU A 11 24.14 -20.57 -13.38
C LEU A 11 23.72 -19.72 -12.18
N ILE A 12 24.55 -18.77 -11.74
CA ILE A 12 24.21 -17.85 -10.63
C ILE A 12 23.00 -16.98 -10.98
N SER A 13 22.92 -16.54 -12.25
CA SER A 13 21.76 -15.75 -12.70
C SER A 13 20.49 -16.60 -12.74
N ALA A 14 20.59 -17.84 -13.17
CA ALA A 14 19.47 -18.78 -13.17
C ALA A 14 19.00 -19.10 -11.75
N GLU A 15 19.91 -19.35 -10.82
CA GLU A 15 19.62 -19.59 -9.40
C GLU A 15 18.81 -18.43 -8.80
N ARG A 16 19.24 -17.19 -9.03
CA ARG A 16 18.49 -16.00 -8.56
C ARG A 16 17.09 -15.89 -9.16
N ILE A 17 16.91 -16.28 -10.42
CA ILE A 17 15.59 -16.29 -11.05
C ILE A 17 14.71 -17.37 -10.42
N PHE A 18 15.25 -18.57 -10.19
CA PHE A 18 14.51 -19.65 -9.53
C PHE A 18 14.16 -19.29 -8.08
N ASP A 19 15.07 -18.67 -7.33
CA ASP A 19 14.80 -18.20 -5.98
C ASP A 19 13.59 -17.24 -5.93
N ILE A 20 13.44 -16.39 -6.96
CA ILE A 20 12.29 -15.48 -7.06
C ILE A 20 11.01 -16.24 -7.45
N LEU A 21 11.11 -17.18 -8.38
CA LEU A 21 9.96 -17.96 -8.88
C LEU A 21 9.45 -18.97 -7.85
N ASP A 22 10.37 -19.56 -7.07
CA ASP A 22 10.04 -20.56 -6.06
C ASP A 22 9.60 -19.92 -4.72
N ASN A 23 9.75 -18.60 -4.58
CA ASN A 23 9.29 -17.87 -3.41
C ASN A 23 7.77 -17.70 -3.44
N SER A 24 7.06 -18.76 -3.13
CA SER A 24 5.59 -18.82 -3.07
C SER A 24 5.01 -18.32 -1.73
N ALA A 25 5.86 -17.94 -0.79
CA ALA A 25 5.49 -17.78 0.62
C ALA A 25 4.37 -16.76 0.90
N ASP A 26 4.18 -15.76 0.02
CA ASP A 26 3.21 -14.69 0.25
C ASP A 26 1.95 -14.76 -0.62
N MET A 27 1.94 -15.63 -1.64
CA MET A 27 0.80 -15.73 -2.56
C MET A 27 -0.37 -16.56 -1.99
N GLU A 28 -0.10 -17.52 -1.11
CA GLU A 28 -1.12 -18.40 -0.53
C GLU A 28 -2.08 -17.66 0.41
N ASP A 29 -1.63 -16.59 1.09
CA ASP A 29 -2.43 -15.80 2.03
C ASP A 29 -3.44 -14.85 1.36
N ILE A 30 -3.34 -14.62 0.05
CA ILE A 30 -4.19 -13.62 -0.64
C ILE A 30 -5.64 -14.07 -0.75
N GLU A 31 -5.87 -15.36 -0.99
CA GLU A 31 -7.22 -15.93 -1.15
C GLU A 31 -7.78 -16.56 0.12
N ILE A 32 -6.93 -16.83 1.12
CA ILE A 32 -7.33 -17.45 2.38
C ILE A 32 -7.96 -16.41 3.31
N GLY A 33 -9.06 -16.75 3.94
CA GLY A 33 -9.75 -15.91 4.91
C GLY A 33 -11.15 -15.49 4.48
N LYS A 34 -11.84 -14.79 5.38
CA LYS A 34 -13.22 -14.34 5.15
C LYS A 34 -13.22 -13.09 4.28
N LYS A 35 -13.98 -13.12 3.18
CA LYS A 35 -14.27 -11.90 2.41
C LYS A 35 -15.09 -10.94 3.27
N VAL A 36 -14.74 -9.68 3.23
CA VAL A 36 -15.42 -8.61 3.96
C VAL A 36 -15.64 -7.46 2.98
N ASP A 37 -16.91 -7.14 2.75
CA ASP A 37 -17.29 -6.14 1.75
C ASP A 37 -17.46 -4.75 2.36
N ALA A 38 -17.76 -4.65 3.66
CA ALA A 38 -17.93 -3.40 4.36
C ALA A 38 -17.57 -3.52 5.85
N VAL A 39 -17.06 -2.41 6.40
CA VAL A 39 -16.74 -2.24 7.82
C VAL A 39 -17.26 -0.90 8.30
N ARG A 40 -17.54 -0.78 9.61
CA ARG A 40 -17.86 0.51 10.24
C ARG A 40 -16.61 1.36 10.45
N GLY A 41 -15.45 0.70 10.57
CA GLY A 41 -14.16 1.35 10.70
C GLY A 41 -13.69 1.56 12.15
N GLU A 42 -14.16 0.76 13.10
CA GLU A 42 -13.55 0.70 14.43
C GLU A 42 -12.22 -0.07 14.32
N ILE A 43 -11.12 0.55 14.74
CA ILE A 43 -9.78 -0.07 14.73
C ILE A 43 -9.28 -0.19 16.14
N GLU A 44 -8.77 -1.38 16.51
CA GLU A 44 -8.22 -1.62 17.84
C GLU A 44 -6.91 -2.40 17.77
N PHE A 45 -5.87 -1.86 18.38
CA PHE A 45 -4.60 -2.54 18.63
C PHE A 45 -4.59 -3.00 20.08
N ARG A 46 -4.29 -4.28 20.31
CA ARG A 46 -4.23 -4.88 21.66
C ARG A 46 -2.87 -5.49 21.90
N ASN A 47 -2.07 -4.84 22.74
CA ASN A 47 -0.76 -5.31 23.17
C ASN A 47 0.12 -5.77 21.98
N VAL A 48 0.18 -4.99 20.92
CA VAL A 48 0.87 -5.34 19.67
C VAL A 48 2.37 -5.18 19.83
N TRP A 49 3.10 -6.25 19.50
CA TRP A 49 4.55 -6.27 19.44
C TRP A 49 4.98 -6.61 18.03
N PHE A 50 5.92 -5.84 17.50
CA PHE A 50 6.43 -6.04 16.16
C PHE A 50 7.91 -5.67 16.04
N ALA A 51 8.66 -6.50 15.31
CA ALA A 51 10.02 -6.26 14.84
C ALA A 51 10.14 -6.67 13.36
N TYR A 52 10.97 -5.96 12.61
CA TYR A 52 11.31 -6.34 11.22
C TYR A 52 12.33 -7.49 11.19
N ASP A 53 13.15 -7.57 12.22
CA ASP A 53 14.08 -8.66 12.51
C ASP A 53 13.78 -9.21 13.91
N GLU A 54 14.25 -10.40 14.24
CA GLU A 54 13.91 -11.08 15.49
C GLU A 54 14.47 -10.39 16.76
N GLU A 55 15.41 -9.44 16.60
CA GLU A 55 16.16 -8.87 17.73
C GLU A 55 15.71 -7.46 18.13
N ASN A 56 15.19 -6.67 17.18
CA ASN A 56 14.93 -5.24 17.39
C ASN A 56 13.43 -4.89 17.36
N TRP A 57 12.80 -4.88 18.54
CA TRP A 57 11.41 -4.50 18.68
C TRP A 57 11.16 -3.03 18.32
N VAL A 58 10.38 -2.82 17.26
CA VAL A 58 9.91 -1.49 16.82
C VAL A 58 8.67 -1.08 17.59
N LEU A 59 7.70 -1.99 17.74
CA LEU A 59 6.53 -1.78 18.59
C LEU A 59 6.63 -2.69 19.81
N LYS A 60 6.32 -2.14 20.99
CA LYS A 60 6.46 -2.82 22.29
C LYS A 60 5.16 -2.68 23.08
N GLY A 61 4.21 -3.59 22.89
CA GLY A 61 2.95 -3.62 23.63
C GLY A 61 2.02 -2.45 23.32
N VAL A 62 1.97 -2.00 22.07
CA VAL A 62 1.16 -0.88 21.64
C VAL A 62 -0.32 -1.24 21.70
N SER A 63 -1.11 -0.40 22.40
CA SER A 63 -2.54 -0.57 22.53
C SER A 63 -3.25 0.78 22.37
N PHE A 64 -4.23 0.83 21.49
CA PHE A 64 -5.11 1.99 21.29
C PHE A 64 -6.38 1.57 20.57
N LYS A 65 -7.38 2.43 20.58
CA LYS A 65 -8.64 2.22 19.88
C LYS A 65 -9.06 3.50 19.17
N VAL A 66 -9.54 3.34 17.93
CA VAL A 66 -10.09 4.42 17.10
C VAL A 66 -11.53 4.06 16.76
N LEU A 67 -12.45 4.95 17.06
CA LEU A 67 -13.88 4.74 16.79
C LEU A 67 -14.22 5.10 15.33
N PRO A 68 -15.32 4.57 14.79
CA PRO A 68 -15.80 4.93 13.46
C PRO A 68 -15.95 6.45 13.30
N GLY A 69 -15.41 7.00 12.20
CA GLY A 69 -15.42 8.43 11.91
C GLY A 69 -14.47 9.28 12.75
N GLN A 70 -13.70 8.69 13.65
CA GLN A 70 -12.69 9.38 14.43
C GLN A 70 -11.40 9.58 13.64
N THR A 71 -10.80 10.76 13.75
CA THR A 71 -9.44 11.03 13.27
C THR A 71 -8.46 10.89 14.43
N MET A 72 -7.40 10.12 14.22
CA MET A 72 -6.30 9.93 15.18
C MET A 72 -4.98 10.33 14.56
N ALA A 73 -4.17 11.12 15.27
CA ALA A 73 -2.81 11.44 14.88
C ALA A 73 -1.80 10.59 15.70
N ILE A 74 -0.86 9.97 15.01
CA ILE A 74 0.27 9.28 15.62
C ILE A 74 1.49 10.17 15.51
N VAL A 75 2.02 10.63 16.64
CA VAL A 75 3.16 11.54 16.73
C VAL A 75 4.35 10.87 17.43
N GLY A 76 5.55 11.31 17.09
CA GLY A 76 6.78 10.77 17.68
C GLY A 76 7.98 11.03 16.77
N ASP A 77 9.19 10.74 17.25
CA ASP A 77 10.44 10.91 16.54
C ASP A 77 10.56 10.03 15.29
N THR A 78 11.49 10.36 14.40
CA THR A 78 11.83 9.49 13.26
C THR A 78 12.29 8.13 13.78
N GLY A 79 11.76 7.05 13.20
CA GLY A 79 12.08 5.68 13.66
C GLY A 79 11.22 5.17 14.84
N SER A 80 10.30 5.96 15.39
CA SER A 80 9.45 5.52 16.51
C SER A 80 8.32 4.53 16.13
N GLY A 81 8.29 4.04 14.89
CA GLY A 81 7.31 3.03 14.45
C GLY A 81 5.98 3.56 13.93
N LYS A 82 5.83 4.88 13.66
CA LYS A 82 4.58 5.47 13.14
C LYS A 82 4.12 4.82 11.83
N THR A 83 5.01 4.74 10.86
CA THR A 83 4.74 4.10 9.56
C THR A 83 4.49 2.59 9.72
N THR A 84 5.14 1.97 10.69
CA THR A 84 4.97 0.55 11.00
C THR A 84 3.53 0.24 11.43
N VAL A 85 2.90 1.11 12.25
CA VAL A 85 1.50 0.94 12.65
C VAL A 85 0.57 0.86 11.43
N ILE A 86 0.77 1.76 10.45
CA ILE A 86 -0.02 1.75 9.20
C ILE A 86 0.27 0.51 8.36
N SER A 87 1.54 0.12 8.24
CA SER A 87 1.96 -1.07 7.49
C SER A 87 1.37 -2.37 8.08
N LEU A 88 1.26 -2.44 9.40
CA LEU A 88 0.63 -3.58 10.08
C LEU A 88 -0.90 -3.59 9.90
N LEU A 89 -1.56 -2.42 9.92
CA LEU A 89 -2.99 -2.34 9.65
C LEU A 89 -3.32 -2.79 8.22
N ALA A 90 -2.49 -2.43 7.23
CA ALA A 90 -2.62 -2.89 5.85
C ALA A 90 -2.14 -4.35 5.65
N ARG A 91 -1.67 -4.99 6.72
CA ARG A 91 -1.15 -6.36 6.71
C ARG A 91 -0.04 -6.57 5.68
N PHE A 92 0.91 -5.59 5.60
CA PHE A 92 2.16 -5.77 4.86
C PHE A 92 3.15 -6.66 5.61
N TYR A 93 2.99 -6.78 6.93
CA TYR A 93 3.76 -7.65 7.81
C TYR A 93 2.82 -8.33 8.80
N LYS A 94 3.23 -9.52 9.29
CA LYS A 94 2.55 -10.24 10.38
C LYS A 94 3.12 -9.77 11.72
N ILE A 95 2.26 -9.58 12.72
CA ILE A 95 2.68 -9.24 14.09
C ILE A 95 3.21 -10.48 14.82
N GLN A 96 4.14 -10.29 15.74
CA GLN A 96 4.67 -11.40 16.54
C GLN A 96 3.85 -11.65 17.82
N LYS A 97 3.24 -10.60 18.41
CA LYS A 97 2.40 -10.75 19.62
C LYS A 97 1.27 -9.71 19.61
N GLY A 98 0.19 -10.02 20.30
CA GLY A 98 -1.01 -9.18 20.39
C GLY A 98 -1.98 -9.46 19.27
N GLU A 99 -2.89 -8.53 19.02
CA GLU A 99 -3.88 -8.61 17.94
C GLU A 99 -4.24 -7.22 17.41
N ILE A 100 -4.62 -7.16 16.14
CA ILE A 100 -5.17 -5.97 15.49
C ILE A 100 -6.57 -6.32 15.01
N LEU A 101 -7.53 -5.50 15.40
CA LEU A 101 -8.94 -5.75 15.12
C LEU A 101 -9.53 -4.63 14.28
N ILE A 102 -10.41 -5.00 13.33
CA ILE A 102 -11.33 -4.09 12.66
C ILE A 102 -12.76 -4.56 12.98
N ASP A 103 -13.56 -3.68 13.54
CA ASP A 103 -14.92 -3.97 14.03
C ASP A 103 -14.98 -5.21 14.93
N GLY A 104 -13.99 -5.36 15.82
CA GLY A 104 -13.88 -6.48 16.77
C GLY A 104 -13.42 -7.81 16.15
N ARG A 105 -13.04 -7.84 14.87
CA ARG A 105 -12.54 -9.04 14.17
C ARG A 105 -11.06 -8.92 13.91
N ASN A 106 -10.28 -9.95 14.21
CA ASN A 106 -8.85 -9.97 13.95
C ASN A 106 -8.58 -9.90 12.44
N ILE A 107 -7.72 -8.94 12.01
CA ILE A 107 -7.37 -8.72 10.62
C ILE A 107 -6.72 -9.95 9.95
N GLU A 108 -6.11 -10.83 10.71
CA GLU A 108 -5.52 -12.08 10.19
C GLU A 108 -6.58 -13.05 9.65
N THR A 109 -7.83 -12.93 10.12
CA THR A 109 -8.94 -13.75 9.64
C THR A 109 -9.56 -13.26 8.34
N PHE A 110 -9.18 -12.05 7.90
CA PHE A 110 -9.70 -11.45 6.67
C PHE A 110 -8.95 -11.98 5.45
N ASN A 111 -9.67 -12.17 4.37
CA ASN A 111 -9.05 -12.29 3.06
C ASN A 111 -8.23 -11.02 2.78
N LEU A 112 -6.97 -11.19 2.38
CA LEU A 112 -6.02 -10.07 2.24
C LEU A 112 -6.45 -9.06 1.17
N ALA A 113 -7.00 -9.53 0.06
CA ALA A 113 -7.52 -8.65 -1.00
C ALA A 113 -8.70 -7.82 -0.50
N SER A 114 -9.62 -8.42 0.27
CA SER A 114 -10.74 -7.71 0.90
C SER A 114 -10.25 -6.66 1.90
N LEU A 115 -9.29 -7.01 2.76
CA LEU A 115 -8.71 -6.07 3.74
C LEU A 115 -8.09 -4.86 3.06
N ARG A 116 -7.29 -5.07 2.01
CA ARG A 116 -6.61 -3.99 1.29
C ARG A 116 -7.55 -3.11 0.47
N ARG A 117 -8.74 -3.58 0.12
CA ARG A 117 -9.81 -2.73 -0.43
C ARG A 117 -10.47 -1.84 0.62
N LEU A 118 -10.47 -2.26 1.89
CA LEU A 118 -11.06 -1.50 3.00
C LEU A 118 -10.10 -0.46 3.60
N VAL A 119 -8.78 -0.63 3.39
CA VAL A 119 -7.74 0.22 3.98
C VAL A 119 -6.98 0.92 2.87
N ALA A 120 -7.32 2.18 2.62
CA ALA A 120 -6.53 3.03 1.73
C ALA A 120 -5.31 3.60 2.47
N VAL A 121 -4.13 3.50 1.86
CA VAL A 121 -2.88 4.02 2.43
C VAL A 121 -2.29 5.06 1.49
N VAL A 122 -2.10 6.27 1.99
CA VAL A 122 -1.37 7.32 1.27
C VAL A 122 0.04 7.43 1.83
N MET A 123 1.01 7.13 1.00
CA MET A 123 2.42 7.15 1.37
C MET A 123 2.99 8.57 1.29
N GLN A 124 4.01 8.85 2.10
CA GLN A 124 4.73 10.12 2.06
C GLN A 124 5.43 10.32 0.69
N ASP A 125 6.09 9.27 0.21
CA ASP A 125 6.70 9.25 -1.12
C ASP A 125 5.71 8.62 -2.11
N VAL A 126 5.12 9.49 -2.93
CA VAL A 126 4.15 9.08 -3.93
C VAL A 126 4.85 8.51 -5.15
N PHE A 127 4.48 7.29 -5.50
CA PHE A 127 4.91 6.65 -6.74
C PHE A 127 3.79 6.73 -7.79
N LEU A 128 4.14 7.27 -8.97
CA LEU A 128 3.28 7.25 -10.15
C LEU A 128 3.87 6.30 -11.19
N PHE A 129 3.02 5.49 -11.78
CA PHE A 129 3.38 4.58 -12.86
C PHE A 129 3.43 5.31 -14.20
N SER A 130 4.29 4.86 -15.10
CA SER A 130 4.29 5.32 -16.48
C SER A 130 2.96 5.01 -17.15
N GLY A 131 2.42 5.99 -17.91
CA GLY A 131 1.11 5.88 -18.53
C GLY A 131 0.44 7.25 -18.62
N ASN A 132 -0.79 7.38 -18.14
CA ASN A 132 -1.48 8.66 -18.01
C ASN A 132 -2.04 8.85 -16.59
N ILE A 133 -2.59 10.05 -16.31
CA ILE A 133 -3.16 10.37 -15.00
C ILE A 133 -4.34 9.45 -14.68
N GLY A 134 -5.26 9.24 -15.61
CA GLY A 134 -6.42 8.36 -15.43
C GLY A 134 -6.02 6.93 -15.08
N TYR A 135 -5.00 6.37 -15.75
CA TYR A 135 -4.43 5.08 -15.42
C TYR A 135 -3.90 5.04 -13.97
N ASN A 136 -3.19 6.08 -13.55
CA ASN A 136 -2.64 6.18 -12.20
C ASN A 136 -3.72 6.28 -11.11
N ILE A 137 -4.87 6.89 -11.39
CA ILE A 137 -6.00 6.95 -10.46
C ILE A 137 -6.74 5.61 -10.42
N ARG A 138 -7.04 5.03 -11.59
CA ARG A 138 -7.78 3.77 -11.72
C ARG A 138 -6.98 2.54 -11.26
N LEU A 139 -5.65 2.54 -11.37
CA LEU A 139 -4.76 1.42 -11.08
C LEU A 139 -5.21 0.09 -11.71
N ASN A 140 -5.64 0.14 -12.97
CA ASN A 140 -6.08 -1.03 -13.72
C ASN A 140 -7.36 -1.71 -13.19
N GLU A 141 -8.13 -1.03 -12.33
CA GLU A 141 -9.44 -1.53 -11.86
C GLU A 141 -10.51 -1.11 -12.87
N GLU A 142 -10.91 -2.03 -13.75
CA GLU A 142 -11.84 -1.78 -14.85
C GLU A 142 -13.25 -1.38 -14.40
N SER A 143 -13.63 -1.69 -13.16
CA SER A 143 -14.91 -1.33 -12.57
C SER A 143 -15.05 0.16 -12.27
N ILE A 144 -13.94 0.92 -12.25
CA ILE A 144 -13.93 2.36 -11.99
C ILE A 144 -14.24 3.10 -13.31
N SER A 145 -15.38 3.80 -13.34
CA SER A 145 -15.78 4.60 -14.50
C SER A 145 -15.00 5.92 -14.63
N ASP A 146 -15.08 6.57 -15.78
CA ASP A 146 -14.46 7.89 -15.96
C ASP A 146 -15.17 8.96 -15.08
N GLU A 147 -16.48 8.80 -14.82
CA GLU A 147 -17.23 9.65 -13.91
C GLU A 147 -16.76 9.50 -12.45
N ASP A 148 -16.35 8.30 -12.04
CA ASP A 148 -15.78 8.07 -10.72
C ASP A 148 -14.42 8.75 -10.58
N ILE A 149 -13.59 8.69 -11.63
CA ILE A 149 -12.30 9.39 -11.68
C ILE A 149 -12.52 10.91 -11.58
N ASP A 150 -13.44 11.46 -12.37
CA ASP A 150 -13.75 12.89 -12.34
C ASP A 150 -14.22 13.33 -10.93
N ARG A 151 -15.07 12.52 -10.31
CA ARG A 151 -15.55 12.77 -8.94
C ARG A 151 -14.42 12.74 -7.92
N ALA A 152 -13.51 11.76 -8.01
CA ALA A 152 -12.34 11.69 -7.15
C ALA A 152 -11.41 12.90 -7.35
N VAL A 153 -11.14 13.28 -8.59
CA VAL A 153 -10.34 14.47 -8.96
C VAL A 153 -10.94 15.75 -8.37
N GLN A 154 -12.25 15.93 -8.45
CA GLN A 154 -12.93 17.09 -7.85
C GLN A 154 -12.86 17.07 -6.32
N THR A 155 -13.04 15.92 -5.71
CA THR A 155 -13.00 15.76 -4.25
C THR A 155 -11.66 16.17 -3.66
N VAL A 156 -10.55 15.86 -4.34
CA VAL A 156 -9.19 16.23 -3.90
C VAL A 156 -8.73 17.61 -4.42
N HIS A 157 -9.62 18.37 -5.06
CA HIS A 157 -9.31 19.67 -5.66
C HIS A 157 -8.14 19.63 -6.69
N ALA A 158 -8.03 18.53 -7.43
CA ALA A 158 -7.05 18.38 -8.50
C ALA A 158 -7.56 18.85 -9.87
N GLY A 159 -8.83 19.22 -9.98
CA GLY A 159 -9.50 19.54 -11.24
C GLY A 159 -8.81 20.66 -12.02
N ASP A 160 -8.53 21.79 -11.39
CA ASP A 160 -7.93 22.97 -12.05
C ASP A 160 -6.57 22.65 -12.64
N PHE A 161 -5.73 21.93 -11.88
CA PHE A 161 -4.41 21.55 -12.34
C PHE A 161 -4.50 20.56 -13.52
N ILE A 162 -5.37 19.56 -13.45
CA ILE A 162 -5.52 18.56 -14.51
C ILE A 162 -6.09 19.20 -15.78
N GLN A 163 -7.07 20.08 -15.65
CA GLN A 163 -7.66 20.82 -16.79
C GLN A 163 -6.66 21.77 -17.46
N SER A 164 -5.68 22.29 -16.72
CA SER A 164 -4.63 23.13 -17.28
C SER A 164 -3.60 22.35 -18.15
N LEU A 165 -3.62 21.02 -18.09
CA LEU A 165 -2.75 20.18 -18.90
C LEU A 165 -3.30 19.99 -20.33
N PRO A 166 -2.46 19.90 -21.37
CA PRO A 166 -2.89 19.81 -22.76
C PRO A 166 -3.86 18.66 -23.08
N CYS A 167 -3.71 17.53 -22.38
CA CYS A 167 -4.52 16.33 -22.56
C CYS A 167 -5.39 16.00 -21.32
N GLY A 168 -5.53 16.93 -20.36
CA GLY A 168 -6.32 16.72 -19.16
C GLY A 168 -5.94 15.41 -18.43
N ILE A 169 -6.94 14.58 -18.13
CA ILE A 169 -6.77 13.27 -17.46
C ILE A 169 -5.94 12.26 -18.27
N GLN A 170 -5.86 12.45 -19.60
CA GLN A 170 -5.04 11.61 -20.47
C GLN A 170 -3.61 12.10 -20.60
N SER A 171 -3.22 13.14 -19.86
CA SER A 171 -1.85 13.67 -19.88
C SER A 171 -0.85 12.60 -19.48
N PRO A 172 0.27 12.48 -20.24
CA PRO A 172 1.25 11.43 -20.00
C PRO A 172 1.95 11.61 -18.67
N VAL A 173 2.14 10.51 -17.96
CA VAL A 173 2.93 10.41 -16.74
C VAL A 173 4.20 9.64 -17.07
N SER A 174 5.34 10.30 -16.95
CA SER A 174 6.66 9.68 -17.09
C SER A 174 6.98 8.83 -15.86
N GLU A 175 8.04 8.04 -15.94
CA GLU A 175 8.50 7.23 -14.82
C GLU A 175 8.62 8.05 -13.53
N ARG A 176 8.00 7.56 -12.45
CA ARG A 176 7.88 8.22 -11.14
C ARG A 176 7.20 9.60 -11.17
N GLY A 177 6.56 9.98 -12.26
CA GLY A 177 5.87 11.26 -12.38
C GLY A 177 6.80 12.47 -12.25
N CYS A 178 8.05 12.37 -12.73
CA CYS A 178 9.06 13.44 -12.57
C CYS A 178 8.68 14.77 -13.26
N THR A 179 7.70 14.76 -14.15
CA THR A 179 7.16 15.96 -14.80
C THR A 179 6.21 16.76 -13.90
N PHE A 180 5.75 16.20 -12.80
CA PHE A 180 4.83 16.83 -11.86
C PHE A 180 5.54 17.28 -10.59
N SER A 181 5.07 18.39 -10.00
CA SER A 181 5.53 18.83 -8.68
C SER A 181 5.16 17.79 -7.59
N ALA A 182 5.82 17.85 -6.43
CA ALA A 182 5.50 16.97 -5.31
C ALA A 182 4.02 17.06 -4.90
N GLY A 183 3.45 18.28 -4.85
CA GLY A 183 2.04 18.49 -4.53
C GLY A 183 1.11 17.90 -5.58
N GLN A 184 1.40 18.06 -6.88
CA GLN A 184 0.60 17.47 -7.96
C GLN A 184 0.61 15.94 -7.90
N ARG A 185 1.77 15.32 -7.64
CA ARG A 185 1.84 13.87 -7.43
C ARG A 185 1.01 13.41 -6.24
N GLN A 186 1.03 14.18 -5.13
CA GLN A 186 0.19 13.88 -3.97
C GLN A 186 -1.30 13.97 -4.29
N LEU A 187 -1.75 14.99 -5.03
CA LEU A 187 -3.16 15.11 -5.43
C LEU A 187 -3.61 13.92 -6.28
N ILE A 188 -2.78 13.46 -7.24
CA ILE A 188 -3.07 12.26 -8.03
C ILE A 188 -3.17 11.02 -7.14
N ALA A 189 -2.28 10.89 -6.14
CA ALA A 189 -2.32 9.76 -5.21
C ALA A 189 -3.50 9.81 -4.23
N PHE A 190 -4.01 10.99 -3.88
CA PHE A 190 -5.23 11.13 -3.08
C PHE A 190 -6.49 10.78 -3.87
N ALA A 191 -6.48 11.01 -5.19
CA ALA A 191 -7.58 10.66 -6.07
C ALA A 191 -7.67 9.15 -6.39
N ARG A 192 -6.59 8.41 -6.09
CA ARG A 192 -6.47 6.96 -6.26
C ARG A 192 -7.20 6.23 -5.15
#